data_7e9431474f1a8950c22a4dcdc3a3b698
#
_entry.id   7e9431474f1a8950c22a4dcdc3a3b698
#
_cell.length_a   1.000
_cell.length_b   1.000
_cell.length_c   1.000
_cell.angle_alpha   90.00
_cell.angle_beta   90.00
_cell.angle_gamma   90.00
#
_symmetry.space_group_name_H-M   'P 1'
#
loop_
_entity.id
_entity.type
_entity.pdbx_description
1 polymer ?
#
loop_
_entity_poly.entity_id
_entity_poly.type
_entity_poly.pdbx_seq_one_letter_code
_entity_poly.pdbx_strand_id
1 'polypeptide(L)'
;MDALASIIRPKFHELGETYSTYFSANLGEEFFPHVAKHARRTVNPPKDSWVAFAPYKRGYKSLPHFQIGLWGTHVFIVAAIIYEAPQKSAMAERLRQNIEIFDALEDDFIISGDHMSPDAIMLGDAREEKLEQLLTRLRDVKKAEFLVGRHIPTEQAIAMTANQFDKLTEQTFEALLPIYNIIVGK
;
A
#
# COMPACT_ATOMS: atom_id res chain seq x y z
N MET A 1 -3.78 17.08 15.83
CA MET A 1 -3.01 15.97 16.46
C MET A 1 -3.89 15.10 17.34
N ASP A 2 -4.77 15.69 18.14
CA ASP A 2 -5.57 14.95 19.12
C ASP A 2 -6.55 13.94 18.48
N ALA A 3 -7.30 14.32 17.45
CA ALA A 3 -8.20 13.41 16.74
C ALA A 3 -7.44 12.22 16.09
N LEU A 4 -6.24 12.45 15.59
CA LEU A 4 -5.41 11.40 14.98
C LEU A 4 -4.91 10.42 16.05
N ALA A 5 -4.57 10.91 17.23
CA ALA A 5 -4.11 10.09 18.33
C ALA A 5 -5.25 9.34 19.05
N SER A 6 -6.40 10.01 19.24
CA SER A 6 -7.51 9.49 20.05
C SER A 6 -8.54 8.68 19.26
N ILE A 7 -8.68 8.94 17.95
CA ILE A 7 -9.71 8.31 17.11
C ILE A 7 -9.07 7.37 16.07
N ILE A 8 -8.10 7.86 15.30
CA ILE A 8 -7.58 7.12 14.15
C ILE A 8 -6.57 6.05 14.57
N ARG A 9 -5.65 6.38 15.48
CA ARG A 9 -4.62 5.43 15.90
C ARG A 9 -5.18 4.15 16.54
N PRO A 10 -6.21 4.17 17.41
CA PRO A 10 -6.85 2.95 17.90
C PRO A 10 -7.38 2.08 16.78
N LYS A 11 -8.06 2.68 15.78
CA LYS A 11 -8.55 1.93 14.60
C LYS A 11 -7.44 1.31 13.79
N PHE A 12 -6.30 2.00 13.62
CA PHE A 12 -5.13 1.40 12.97
C PHE A 12 -4.50 0.26 13.77
N HIS A 13 -4.63 0.23 15.09
CA HIS A 13 -4.21 -0.92 15.89
C HIS A 13 -5.14 -2.12 15.66
N GLU A 14 -6.47 -1.90 15.66
CA GLU A 14 -7.46 -2.95 15.36
C GLU A 14 -7.25 -3.54 13.96
N LEU A 15 -7.15 -2.70 12.92
CA LEU A 15 -6.82 -3.13 11.56
C LEU A 15 -5.45 -3.82 11.51
N GLY A 16 -4.50 -3.34 12.32
CA GLY A 16 -3.17 -3.90 12.46
C GLY A 16 -3.19 -5.36 12.90
N GLU A 17 -3.95 -5.69 13.92
CA GLU A 17 -4.11 -7.06 14.43
C GLU A 17 -4.83 -7.96 13.42
N THR A 18 -5.92 -7.47 12.84
CA THR A 18 -6.73 -8.21 11.87
C THR A 18 -5.91 -8.58 10.63
N TYR A 19 -5.31 -7.59 9.97
CA TYR A 19 -4.65 -7.82 8.69
C TYR A 19 -3.23 -8.39 8.81
N SER A 20 -2.52 -8.22 9.93
CA SER A 20 -1.28 -9.00 10.14
C SER A 20 -1.57 -10.50 10.26
N THR A 21 -2.67 -10.88 10.90
CA THR A 21 -3.12 -12.28 10.94
C THR A 21 -3.51 -12.78 9.54
N TYR A 22 -4.25 -11.98 8.78
CA TYR A 22 -4.63 -12.28 7.40
C TYR A 22 -3.40 -12.54 6.51
N PHE A 23 -2.41 -11.63 6.50
CA PHE A 23 -1.21 -11.78 5.71
C PHE A 23 -0.36 -12.97 6.16
N SER A 24 -0.24 -13.20 7.46
CA SER A 24 0.51 -14.34 8.00
C SER A 24 -0.07 -15.67 7.52
N ALA A 25 -1.40 -15.79 7.50
CA ALA A 25 -2.09 -16.99 7.02
C ALA A 25 -1.93 -17.20 5.51
N ASN A 26 -2.03 -16.13 4.70
CA ASN A 26 -2.02 -16.23 3.25
C ASN A 26 -0.62 -16.30 2.62
N LEU A 27 0.40 -15.72 3.27
CA LEU A 27 1.77 -15.64 2.74
C LEU A 27 2.74 -16.67 3.35
N GLY A 28 2.31 -17.38 4.41
CA GLY A 28 3.07 -18.46 5.03
C GLY A 28 4.28 -17.98 5.85
N GLU A 29 4.29 -16.72 6.25
CA GLU A 29 5.28 -16.11 7.14
C GLU A 29 4.62 -15.08 8.06
N GLU A 30 5.21 -14.83 9.24
CA GLU A 30 4.63 -13.92 10.22
C GLU A 30 4.71 -12.46 9.75
N PHE A 31 3.58 -11.76 9.73
CA PHE A 31 3.47 -10.32 9.42
C PHE A 31 3.19 -9.51 10.68
N PHE A 32 3.76 -8.32 10.74
CA PHE A 32 3.66 -7.40 11.87
C PHE A 32 3.07 -6.06 11.45
N PRO A 33 2.19 -5.46 12.30
CA PRO A 33 1.63 -4.13 12.03
C PRO A 33 2.60 -3.03 12.46
N HIS A 34 2.67 -1.96 11.67
CA HIS A 34 3.49 -0.78 11.90
C HIS A 34 2.64 0.49 11.80
N VAL A 35 2.06 0.90 12.91
CA VAL A 35 1.25 2.12 12.96
C VAL A 35 2.14 3.36 12.92
N ALA A 36 1.81 4.31 12.04
CA ALA A 36 2.52 5.59 11.91
C ALA A 36 2.44 6.41 13.21
N LYS A 37 3.60 6.72 13.79
CA LYS A 37 3.70 7.41 15.10
C LYS A 37 3.75 8.94 14.97
N HIS A 38 4.20 9.47 13.82
CA HIS A 38 4.43 10.91 13.58
C HIS A 38 5.23 11.62 14.67
N ALA A 39 6.13 10.89 15.37
CA ALA A 39 6.82 11.34 16.58
C ALA A 39 7.71 12.60 16.38
N ARG A 40 8.08 12.89 15.13
CA ARG A 40 8.91 14.07 14.79
C ARG A 40 8.09 15.31 14.43
N ARG A 41 6.76 15.21 14.36
CA ARG A 41 5.88 16.33 14.00
C ARG A 41 5.29 16.93 15.27
N THR A 42 5.75 18.13 15.61
CA THR A 42 5.35 18.85 16.83
C THR A 42 4.41 20.02 16.55
N VAL A 43 4.48 20.64 15.37
CA VAL A 43 3.76 21.89 15.08
C VAL A 43 2.60 21.65 14.10
N ASN A 44 2.87 21.02 12.97
CA ASN A 44 1.85 20.77 11.94
C ASN A 44 1.37 19.32 11.98
N PRO A 45 0.04 19.06 11.91
CA PRO A 45 -0.47 17.70 11.78
C PRO A 45 0.07 17.06 10.50
N PRO A 46 0.26 15.73 10.46
CA PRO A 46 0.61 15.04 9.24
C PRO A 46 -0.55 15.15 8.25
N LYS A 47 -0.23 15.14 6.95
CA LYS A 47 -1.23 15.16 5.88
C LYS A 47 -1.86 13.79 5.66
N ASP A 48 -1.17 12.74 6.07
CA ASP A 48 -1.51 11.33 5.94
C ASP A 48 -1.23 10.57 7.23
N SER A 49 -1.84 9.40 7.38
CA SER A 49 -1.50 8.43 8.43
C SER A 49 -1.87 7.03 7.97
N TRP A 50 -1.15 5.99 8.48
CA TRP A 50 -1.31 4.63 8.01
C TRP A 50 -0.93 3.58 9.07
N VAL A 51 -1.35 2.35 8.81
CA VAL A 51 -0.75 1.12 9.32
C VAL A 51 -0.13 0.36 8.15
N ALA A 52 1.13 -0.07 8.30
CA ALA A 52 1.81 -0.91 7.32
C ALA A 52 1.96 -2.33 7.86
N PHE A 53 2.05 -3.31 6.94
CA PHE A 53 2.16 -4.74 7.25
C PHE A 53 3.37 -5.31 6.53
N ALA A 54 4.30 -5.88 7.27
CA ALA A 54 5.54 -6.45 6.74
C ALA A 54 6.05 -7.62 7.59
N PRO A 55 6.90 -8.53 7.02
CA PRO A 55 7.33 -9.73 7.73
C PRO A 55 8.37 -9.48 8.85
N TYR A 56 8.78 -8.24 9.11
CA TYR A 56 9.73 -7.93 10.18
C TYR A 56 9.15 -6.94 11.20
N LYS A 57 9.48 -7.15 12.47
CA LYS A 57 9.05 -6.29 13.59
C LYS A 57 9.57 -4.85 13.51
N ARG A 58 10.59 -4.58 12.69
CA ARG A 58 11.21 -3.25 12.52
C ARG A 58 11.70 -3.07 11.09
N GLY A 59 11.75 -1.81 10.63
CA GLY A 59 12.35 -1.48 9.34
C GLY A 59 11.51 -1.88 8.12
N TYR A 60 10.17 -1.92 8.24
CA TYR A 60 9.26 -2.29 7.15
C TYR A 60 9.50 -1.49 5.85
N LYS A 61 10.01 -0.27 5.94
CA LYS A 61 10.30 0.59 4.79
C LYS A 61 11.39 0.04 3.86
N SER A 62 12.24 -0.85 4.37
CA SER A 62 13.25 -1.56 3.55
C SER A 62 12.71 -2.81 2.85
N LEU A 63 11.42 -3.11 3.00
CA LEU A 63 10.75 -4.27 2.47
C LEU A 63 9.58 -3.85 1.59
N PRO A 64 9.15 -4.69 0.63
CA PRO A 64 7.80 -4.56 0.09
C PRO A 64 6.80 -4.82 1.21
N HIS A 65 5.75 -4.03 1.26
CA HIS A 65 4.80 -4.07 2.36
C HIS A 65 3.42 -3.63 1.90
N PHE A 66 2.38 -4.01 2.67
CA PHE A 66 1.04 -3.50 2.46
C PHE A 66 0.76 -2.33 3.38
N GLN A 67 -0.20 -1.49 3.01
CA GLN A 67 -0.66 -0.36 3.82
C GLN A 67 -2.16 -0.17 3.74
N ILE A 68 -2.77 0.20 4.86
CA ILE A 68 -4.06 0.87 4.94
C ILE A 68 -3.81 2.24 5.55
N GLY A 69 -4.26 3.29 4.90
CA GLY A 69 -4.05 4.62 5.44
C GLY A 69 -5.05 5.63 4.92
N LEU A 70 -4.89 6.86 5.34
CA LEU A 70 -5.75 7.96 4.94
C LEU A 70 -4.94 9.21 4.63
N TRP A 71 -5.37 9.87 3.56
CA TRP A 71 -5.14 11.27 3.25
C TRP A 71 -6.36 12.09 3.67
N GLY A 72 -6.27 13.41 3.58
CA GLY A 72 -7.45 14.26 3.76
C GLY A 72 -8.53 14.06 2.68
N THR A 73 -8.17 13.47 1.54
CA THR A 73 -9.02 13.30 0.35
C THR A 73 -9.54 11.89 0.14
N HIS A 74 -8.88 10.87 0.70
CA HIS A 74 -9.23 9.46 0.48
C HIS A 74 -8.62 8.53 1.51
N VAL A 75 -9.17 7.34 1.62
CA VAL A 75 -8.52 6.17 2.23
C VAL A 75 -7.75 5.43 1.13
N PHE A 76 -6.58 4.90 1.44
CA PHE A 76 -5.81 4.08 0.53
C PHE A 76 -5.54 2.69 1.08
N ILE A 77 -5.56 1.69 0.21
CA ILE A 77 -5.25 0.28 0.48
C ILE A 77 -4.30 -0.17 -0.61
N VAL A 78 -3.02 -0.39 -0.29
CA VAL A 78 -1.98 -0.59 -1.30
C VAL A 78 -0.94 -1.62 -0.90
N ALA A 79 -0.29 -2.23 -1.90
CA ALA A 79 1.05 -2.82 -1.80
C ALA A 79 2.07 -1.78 -2.27
N ALA A 80 3.20 -1.68 -1.59
CA ALA A 80 4.20 -0.63 -1.80
C ALA A 80 5.63 -1.15 -1.83
N ILE A 81 6.41 -0.64 -2.77
CA ILE A 81 7.87 -0.70 -2.82
C ILE A 81 8.36 0.75 -2.78
N ILE A 82 8.87 1.19 -1.63
CA ILE A 82 9.36 2.57 -1.49
C ILE A 82 10.88 2.65 -1.71
N TYR A 83 11.39 3.87 -1.91
CA TYR A 83 12.79 4.10 -2.26
C TYR A 83 13.81 3.57 -1.23
N GLU A 84 13.37 3.31 0.00
CA GLU A 84 14.21 2.75 1.07
C GLU A 84 14.47 1.24 0.90
N ALA A 85 13.75 0.54 0.02
CA ALA A 85 13.94 -0.88 -0.24
C ALA A 85 15.24 -1.14 -1.05
N PRO A 86 16.25 -1.84 -0.48
CA PRO A 86 17.57 -1.97 -1.12
C PRO A 86 17.52 -2.83 -2.38
N GLN A 87 16.58 -3.76 -2.51
CA GLN A 87 16.44 -4.68 -3.65
C GLN A 87 15.36 -4.26 -4.65
N LYS A 88 14.89 -3.01 -4.61
CA LYS A 88 13.78 -2.56 -5.44
C LYS A 88 14.00 -2.73 -6.95
N SER A 89 15.25 -2.64 -7.43
CA SER A 89 15.58 -2.89 -8.83
C SER A 89 15.27 -4.32 -9.26
N ALA A 90 15.63 -5.31 -8.42
CA ALA A 90 15.30 -6.72 -8.69
C ALA A 90 13.80 -6.98 -8.58
N MET A 91 13.11 -6.33 -7.62
CA MET A 91 11.65 -6.39 -7.50
C MET A 91 10.95 -5.82 -8.73
N ALA A 92 11.41 -4.66 -9.21
CA ALA A 92 10.91 -4.03 -10.42
C ALA A 92 11.09 -4.92 -11.66
N GLU A 93 12.25 -5.56 -11.80
CA GLU A 93 12.52 -6.45 -12.93
C GLU A 93 11.62 -7.68 -12.91
N ARG A 94 11.36 -8.28 -11.74
CA ARG A 94 10.38 -9.38 -11.61
C ARG A 94 8.98 -8.95 -12.02
N LEU A 95 8.53 -7.77 -11.60
CA LEU A 95 7.22 -7.24 -12.01
C LEU A 95 7.15 -6.99 -13.51
N ARG A 96 8.23 -6.46 -14.13
CA ARG A 96 8.28 -6.22 -15.57
C ARG A 96 8.24 -7.51 -16.38
N GLN A 97 8.90 -8.57 -15.90
CA GLN A 97 8.89 -9.90 -16.53
C GLN A 97 7.54 -10.63 -16.41
N ASN A 98 6.66 -10.17 -15.53
CA ASN A 98 5.33 -10.73 -15.28
C ASN A 98 4.27 -9.62 -15.31
N ILE A 99 4.43 -8.65 -16.21
CA ILE A 99 3.59 -7.45 -16.24
C ILE A 99 2.11 -7.78 -16.49
N GLU A 100 1.82 -8.89 -17.14
CA GLU A 100 0.47 -9.40 -17.39
C GLU A 100 -0.31 -9.72 -16.09
N ILE A 101 0.38 -9.84 -14.95
CA ILE A 101 -0.32 -10.04 -13.66
C ILE A 101 -1.27 -8.90 -13.32
N PHE A 102 -0.96 -7.70 -13.81
CA PHE A 102 -1.80 -6.52 -13.58
C PHE A 102 -3.10 -6.55 -14.39
N ASP A 103 -3.22 -7.41 -15.43
CA ASP A 103 -4.45 -7.57 -16.21
C ASP A 103 -5.57 -8.23 -15.40
N ALA A 104 -5.22 -8.95 -14.33
CA ALA A 104 -6.18 -9.52 -13.39
C ALA A 104 -6.81 -8.49 -12.43
N LEU A 105 -6.24 -7.28 -12.33
CA LEU A 105 -6.79 -6.21 -11.52
C LEU A 105 -7.91 -5.47 -12.26
N GLU A 106 -8.91 -5.01 -11.52
CA GLU A 106 -9.98 -4.16 -12.06
C GLU A 106 -9.44 -2.76 -12.41
N ASP A 107 -10.13 -2.06 -13.32
CA ASP A 107 -9.71 -0.75 -13.84
C ASP A 107 -9.69 0.37 -12.79
N ASP A 108 -10.43 0.19 -11.67
CA ASP A 108 -10.48 1.10 -10.54
C ASP A 108 -9.32 0.95 -9.54
N PHE A 109 -8.40 0.00 -9.78
CA PHE A 109 -7.12 0.02 -9.10
C PHE A 109 -6.31 1.25 -9.51
N ILE A 110 -5.40 1.66 -8.66
CA ILE A 110 -4.47 2.77 -8.92
C ILE A 110 -3.03 2.31 -8.90
N ILE A 111 -2.18 3.06 -9.59
CA ILE A 111 -0.74 3.00 -9.45
C ILE A 111 -0.19 4.38 -9.11
N SER A 112 0.86 4.43 -8.27
CA SER A 112 1.55 5.68 -7.92
C SER A 112 3.06 5.45 -7.82
N GLY A 113 3.81 6.48 -8.10
CA GLY A 113 5.28 6.50 -7.99
C GLY A 113 5.81 7.31 -6.81
N ASP A 114 4.94 7.76 -5.91
CA ASP A 114 5.31 8.61 -4.77
C ASP A 114 4.34 8.41 -3.59
N HIS A 115 4.83 7.77 -2.52
CA HIS A 115 4.04 7.59 -1.29
C HIS A 115 3.81 8.89 -0.50
N MET A 116 4.49 9.98 -0.86
CA MET A 116 4.36 11.30 -0.21
C MET A 116 3.36 12.20 -0.93
N SER A 117 2.78 11.77 -2.05
CA SER A 117 1.72 12.45 -2.79
C SER A 117 0.39 11.70 -2.68
N PRO A 118 -0.75 12.42 -2.57
CA PRO A 118 -2.08 11.83 -2.69
C PRO A 118 -2.42 11.42 -4.13
N ASP A 119 -1.60 11.84 -5.11
CA ASP A 119 -1.87 11.63 -6.53
C ASP A 119 -1.58 10.19 -6.95
N ALA A 120 -2.46 9.66 -7.79
CA ALA A 120 -2.32 8.36 -8.39
C ALA A 120 -2.93 8.33 -9.79
N ILE A 121 -2.64 7.30 -10.55
CA ILE A 121 -3.15 7.08 -11.89
C ILE A 121 -4.06 5.85 -11.83
N MET A 122 -5.26 5.94 -12.40
CA MET A 122 -6.13 4.78 -12.55
C MET A 122 -5.46 3.72 -13.42
N LEU A 123 -5.50 2.47 -13.01
CA LEU A 123 -4.85 1.38 -13.73
C LEU A 123 -5.44 1.20 -15.13
N GLY A 124 -6.75 1.40 -15.29
CA GLY A 124 -7.40 1.37 -16.59
C GLY A 124 -6.78 2.34 -17.60
N ASP A 125 -6.34 3.54 -17.12
CA ASP A 125 -5.68 4.56 -17.96
C ASP A 125 -4.17 4.33 -18.13
N ALA A 126 -3.59 3.41 -17.36
CA ALA A 126 -2.15 3.26 -17.21
C ALA A 126 -1.57 2.00 -17.87
N ARG A 127 -2.41 0.99 -18.22
CA ARG A 127 -2.00 -0.37 -18.55
C ARG A 127 -0.94 -0.48 -19.65
N GLU A 128 -1.03 0.31 -20.70
CA GLU A 128 -0.19 0.12 -21.90
C GLU A 128 1.20 0.76 -21.77
N GLU A 129 1.30 1.94 -21.19
CA GLU A 129 2.56 2.69 -21.23
C GLU A 129 3.02 3.13 -19.84
N LYS A 130 2.14 3.69 -19.03
CA LYS A 130 2.52 4.32 -17.76
C LYS A 130 2.94 3.31 -16.70
N LEU A 131 2.33 2.12 -16.69
CA LEU A 131 2.74 1.03 -15.80
C LEU A 131 4.18 0.61 -16.08
N GLU A 132 4.51 0.33 -17.34
CA GLU A 132 5.88 -0.04 -17.77
C GLU A 132 6.89 1.09 -17.47
N GLN A 133 6.50 2.35 -17.67
CA GLN A 133 7.33 3.51 -17.33
C GLN A 133 7.62 3.59 -15.84
N LEU A 134 6.61 3.38 -14.96
CA LEU A 134 6.80 3.40 -13.52
C LEU A 134 7.68 2.25 -13.05
N LEU A 135 7.49 1.03 -13.56
CA LEU A 135 8.31 -0.12 -13.21
C LEU A 135 9.76 0.05 -13.70
N THR A 136 9.96 0.58 -14.90
CA THR A 136 11.29 0.93 -15.42
C THR A 136 11.95 1.99 -14.54
N ARG A 137 11.21 3.03 -14.17
CA ARG A 137 11.70 4.05 -13.25
C ARG A 137 12.04 3.49 -11.86
N LEU A 138 11.24 2.57 -11.33
CA LEU A 138 11.52 1.87 -10.07
C LEU A 138 12.84 1.12 -10.13
N ARG A 139 13.13 0.45 -11.25
CA ARG A 139 14.38 -0.28 -11.48
C ARG A 139 15.59 0.65 -11.52
N ASP A 140 15.50 1.73 -12.29
CA ASP A 140 16.67 2.52 -12.71
C ASP A 140 16.93 3.76 -11.84
N VAL A 141 15.92 4.31 -11.17
CA VAL A 141 16.03 5.56 -10.43
C VAL A 141 16.06 5.33 -8.92
N LYS A 142 17.12 5.76 -8.25
CA LYS A 142 17.37 5.53 -6.82
C LYS A 142 16.19 5.92 -5.90
N LYS A 143 15.53 7.04 -6.17
CA LYS A 143 14.40 7.55 -5.34
C LYS A 143 13.03 7.20 -5.89
N ALA A 144 12.94 6.37 -6.93
CA ALA A 144 11.66 5.94 -7.45
C ALA A 144 11.00 4.93 -6.52
N GLU A 145 9.69 4.90 -6.58
CA GLU A 145 8.79 4.08 -5.79
C GLU A 145 7.71 3.49 -6.69
N PHE A 146 7.03 2.48 -6.19
CA PHE A 146 5.87 1.91 -6.84
C PHE A 146 4.84 1.48 -5.80
N LEU A 147 3.62 1.96 -5.97
CA LEU A 147 2.47 1.59 -5.16
C LEU A 147 1.37 1.13 -6.11
N VAL A 148 0.64 0.10 -5.71
CA VAL A 148 -0.53 -0.42 -6.42
C VAL A 148 -1.62 -0.79 -5.43
N GLY A 149 -2.88 -0.49 -5.74
CA GLY A 149 -4.00 -0.78 -4.86
C GLY A 149 -5.24 0.04 -5.17
N ARG A 150 -5.99 0.45 -4.15
CA ARG A 150 -7.21 1.25 -4.31
C ARG A 150 -7.16 2.54 -3.51
N HIS A 151 -7.73 3.59 -4.06
CA HIS A 151 -8.13 4.81 -3.37
C HIS A 151 -9.66 4.82 -3.21
N ILE A 152 -10.12 5.07 -2.00
CA ILE A 152 -11.55 5.21 -1.68
C ILE A 152 -11.78 6.67 -1.34
N PRO A 153 -12.43 7.47 -2.21
CA PRO A 153 -12.73 8.88 -1.95
C PRO A 153 -13.42 9.08 -0.60
N THR A 154 -13.17 10.20 0.06
CA THR A 154 -13.71 10.49 1.40
C THR A 154 -15.23 10.33 1.47
N GLU A 155 -15.95 10.80 0.46
CA GLU A 155 -17.43 10.70 0.40
C GLU A 155 -17.90 9.24 0.38
N GLN A 156 -17.21 8.39 -0.40
CA GLN A 156 -17.49 6.97 -0.47
C GLN A 156 -17.13 6.28 0.85
N ALA A 157 -15.96 6.58 1.43
CA ALA A 157 -15.51 6.00 2.68
C ALA A 157 -16.46 6.31 3.85
N ILE A 158 -16.98 7.54 3.93
CA ILE A 158 -17.96 7.95 4.95
C ILE A 158 -19.31 7.23 4.77
N ALA A 159 -19.71 6.92 3.55
CA ALA A 159 -20.97 6.23 3.25
C ALA A 159 -20.90 4.70 3.50
N MET A 160 -19.70 4.15 3.64
CA MET A 160 -19.53 2.71 3.88
C MET A 160 -19.86 2.31 5.33
N THR A 161 -20.50 1.16 5.46
CA THR A 161 -20.53 0.44 6.75
C THR A 161 -19.19 -0.24 7.00
N ALA A 162 -18.90 -0.60 8.26
CA ALA A 162 -17.69 -1.35 8.60
C ALA A 162 -17.54 -2.63 7.77
N ASN A 163 -18.61 -3.43 7.63
CA ASN A 163 -18.58 -4.65 6.83
C ASN A 163 -18.30 -4.41 5.35
N GLN A 164 -18.76 -3.31 4.77
CA GLN A 164 -18.46 -2.94 3.38
C GLN A 164 -16.98 -2.56 3.22
N PHE A 165 -16.45 -1.81 4.18
CA PHE A 165 -15.04 -1.44 4.20
C PHE A 165 -14.14 -2.67 4.35
N ASP A 166 -14.44 -3.56 5.30
CA ASP A 166 -13.68 -4.79 5.53
C ASP A 166 -13.68 -5.68 4.27
N LYS A 167 -14.86 -5.89 3.69
CA LYS A 167 -14.99 -6.67 2.45
C LYS A 167 -14.17 -6.10 1.29
N LEU A 168 -14.23 -4.77 1.08
CA LEU A 168 -13.45 -4.12 0.02
C LEU A 168 -11.95 -4.21 0.29
N THR A 169 -11.53 -4.09 1.56
CA THR A 169 -10.13 -4.21 1.98
C THR A 169 -9.61 -5.63 1.74
N GLU A 170 -10.37 -6.65 2.13
CA GLU A 170 -10.02 -8.05 1.89
C GLU A 170 -9.91 -8.35 0.38
N GLN A 171 -10.91 -7.96 -0.41
CA GLN A 171 -10.88 -8.12 -1.87
C GLN A 171 -9.68 -7.42 -2.51
N THR A 172 -9.34 -6.23 -2.03
CA THR A 172 -8.16 -5.49 -2.53
C THR A 172 -6.88 -6.24 -2.20
N PHE A 173 -6.71 -6.69 -0.97
CA PHE A 173 -5.51 -7.44 -0.58
C PHE A 173 -5.42 -8.80 -1.26
N GLU A 174 -6.53 -9.53 -1.40
CA GLU A 174 -6.58 -10.80 -2.13
C GLU A 174 -6.06 -10.62 -3.57
N ALA A 175 -6.49 -9.58 -4.27
CA ALA A 175 -6.03 -9.25 -5.62
C ALA A 175 -4.53 -8.85 -5.65
N LEU A 176 -3.98 -8.30 -4.56
CA LEU A 176 -2.57 -7.88 -4.47
C LEU A 176 -1.62 -9.00 -4.03
N LEU A 177 -2.11 -10.10 -3.43
CA LEU A 177 -1.25 -11.21 -2.98
C LEU A 177 -0.41 -11.83 -4.11
N PRO A 178 -0.94 -12.12 -5.33
CA PRO A 178 -0.13 -12.64 -6.43
C PRO A 178 0.98 -11.68 -6.84
N ILE A 179 0.69 -10.37 -6.88
CA ILE A 179 1.68 -9.32 -7.20
C ILE A 179 2.78 -9.28 -6.13
N TYR A 180 2.40 -9.34 -4.84
CA TYR A 180 3.36 -9.40 -3.76
C TYR A 180 4.27 -10.64 -3.84
N ASN A 181 3.74 -11.80 -4.19
CA ASN A 181 4.52 -13.02 -4.37
C ASN A 181 5.57 -12.84 -5.47
N ILE A 182 5.22 -12.24 -6.61
CA ILE A 182 6.19 -11.89 -7.68
C ILE A 182 7.24 -10.91 -7.15
N ILE A 183 6.83 -9.88 -6.40
CA ILE A 183 7.76 -8.89 -5.82
C ILE A 183 8.82 -9.57 -4.95
N VAL A 184 8.43 -10.54 -4.12
CA VAL A 184 9.36 -11.24 -3.21
C VAL A 184 10.05 -12.46 -3.84
N GLY A 185 9.65 -12.85 -5.06
CA GLY A 185 10.25 -13.96 -5.81
C GLY A 185 9.76 -15.35 -5.37
N LYS A 186 8.47 -15.43 -5.03
CA LYS A 186 7.75 -16.68 -4.73
C LYS A 186 6.87 -17.10 -5.91
#